data_676db0ff792275536000e70320c5c2b0
#
_entry.id   676db0ff792275536000e70320c5c2b0
#
_cell.length_a   1.000
_cell.length_b   1.000
_cell.length_c   1.000
_cell.angle_alpha   90.00
_cell.angle_beta   90.00
_cell.angle_gamma   90.00
#
_symmetry.space_group_name_H-M   'P 1'
#
loop_
_entity.id
_entity.type
_entity.pdbx_description
1 polymer ?
#
loop_
_entity_poly.entity_id
_entity_poly.type
_entity_poly.pdbx_seq_one_letter_code
_entity_poly.pdbx_strand_id
1 'polypeptide(L)' 'SDSLDKLQKKLLEYRDNGARLGWLIDPQNRQVEIYRQGKEVEILENPTDLSGEDVLPNFSLNLKL' A
#
# COMPACT_ATOMS: atom_id res chain seq x y z
N SER A 1 11.50 -5.80 10.55
CA SER A 1 12.58 -6.60 9.95
C SER A 1 13.23 -5.85 8.79
N ASP A 2 14.41 -6.29 8.41
CA ASP A 2 15.16 -5.68 7.31
C ASP A 2 14.38 -5.75 5.99
N SER A 3 13.66 -6.85 5.77
CA SER A 3 12.88 -7.03 4.54
C SER A 3 11.74 -6.03 4.44
N LEU A 4 11.05 -5.80 5.54
CA LEU A 4 9.94 -4.84 5.57
C LEU A 4 10.47 -3.42 5.36
N ASP A 5 11.57 -3.08 6.02
CA ASP A 5 12.17 -1.76 5.88
C ASP A 5 12.60 -1.49 4.44
N LYS A 6 13.16 -2.49 3.77
CA LYS A 6 13.56 -2.37 2.37
C LYS A 6 12.36 -2.16 1.45
N LEU A 7 11.28 -2.88 1.68
CA LEU A 7 10.06 -2.73 0.89
C LEU A 7 9.44 -1.35 1.10
N GLN A 8 9.40 -0.88 2.34
CA GLN A 8 8.88 0.45 2.63
C GLN A 8 9.69 1.53 1.93
N LYS A 9 11.02 1.40 1.95
CA LYS A 9 11.90 2.34 1.26
C LYS A 9 11.64 2.36 -0.23
N LYS A 10 11.46 1.19 -0.83
CA LYS A 10 11.16 1.06 -2.26
C LYS A 10 9.86 1.74 -2.63
N LEU A 11 8.82 1.54 -1.84
CA LEU A 11 7.53 2.15 -2.11
C LEU A 11 7.58 3.67 -1.97
N LEU A 12 8.35 4.17 -1.01
CA LEU A 12 8.56 5.61 -0.90
C LEU A 12 9.27 6.17 -2.12
N GLU A 13 10.27 5.46 -2.63
CA GLU A 13 10.98 5.86 -3.84
C GLU A 13 10.04 5.88 -5.05
N TYR A 14 9.22 4.85 -5.20
CA TYR A 14 8.25 4.80 -6.30
C TYR A 14 7.26 5.96 -6.23
N ARG A 15 6.73 6.24 -5.02
CA ARG A 15 5.82 7.36 -4.82
C ARG A 15 6.49 8.68 -5.21
N ASP A 16 7.72 8.90 -4.75
CA ASP A 16 8.45 10.13 -5.01
C ASP A 16 8.85 10.27 -6.48
N ASN A 17 8.92 9.17 -7.21
CA ASN A 17 9.21 9.15 -8.63
C ASN A 17 7.96 9.10 -9.51
N GLY A 18 6.80 9.34 -8.95
CA GLY A 18 5.57 9.51 -9.72
C GLY A 18 4.60 8.36 -9.72
N ALA A 19 4.86 7.31 -8.95
CA ALA A 19 3.87 6.24 -8.79
C ALA A 19 2.63 6.78 -8.09
N ARG A 20 1.45 6.54 -8.67
CA ARG A 20 0.21 7.13 -8.17
C ARG A 20 -0.39 6.35 -7.00
N LEU A 21 -0.15 5.04 -6.94
CA LEU A 21 -0.71 4.19 -5.91
C LEU A 21 0.18 2.97 -5.72
N GLY A 22 0.45 2.61 -4.48
CA GLY A 22 1.17 1.39 -4.12
C GLY A 22 0.66 0.84 -2.81
N TRP A 23 0.67 -0.48 -2.69
CA TRP A 23 0.25 -1.17 -1.47
C TRP A 23 1.37 -2.04 -0.94
N LEU A 24 1.61 -1.97 0.36
CA LEU A 24 2.47 -2.91 1.07
C LEU A 24 1.59 -3.75 1.99
N ILE A 25 1.44 -5.03 1.67
CA ILE A 25 0.60 -5.93 2.43
C ILE A 25 1.47 -6.72 3.41
N ASP A 26 1.15 -6.60 4.69
CA ASP A 26 1.86 -7.30 5.76
C ASP A 26 0.90 -8.31 6.42
N PRO A 27 0.93 -9.57 5.99
CA PRO A 27 0.01 -10.58 6.54
C PRO A 27 0.26 -10.92 7.99
N GLN A 28 1.51 -10.83 8.45
CA GLN A 28 1.86 -11.19 9.83
C GLN A 28 1.20 -10.26 10.83
N ASN A 29 1.21 -8.96 10.53
CA ASN A 29 0.62 -7.95 11.40
C ASN A 29 -0.79 -7.57 10.98
N ARG A 30 -1.30 -8.19 9.90
CA ARG A 30 -2.62 -7.91 9.34
C ARG A 30 -2.81 -6.43 9.05
N GLN A 31 -1.80 -5.84 8.43
CA GLN A 31 -1.78 -4.43 8.10
C GLN A 31 -1.52 -4.24 6.61
N VAL A 32 -2.00 -3.12 6.08
CA VAL A 32 -1.68 -2.69 4.72
C VAL A 32 -1.27 -1.23 4.79
N GLU A 33 -0.14 -0.91 4.18
CA GLU A 33 0.31 0.47 4.02
C GLU A 33 -0.03 0.92 2.61
N ILE A 34 -0.67 2.07 2.49
CA ILE A 34 -1.09 2.62 1.21
C ILE A 34 -0.24 3.84 0.91
N TYR A 35 0.45 3.80 -0.23
CA TYR A 35 1.33 4.87 -0.70
C TYR A 35 0.65 5.57 -1.85
N ARG A 36 0.38 6.86 -1.69
CA ARG A 36 -0.25 7.69 -2.73
C ARG A 36 0.67 8.85 -3.06
N GLN A 37 0.71 9.21 -4.34
CA GLN A 37 1.53 10.32 -4.79
C GLN A 37 1.13 11.61 -4.07
N GLY A 38 2.14 12.31 -3.52
CA GLY A 38 1.93 13.59 -2.86
C GLY A 38 1.24 13.53 -1.50
N LYS A 39 1.08 12.32 -0.94
CA LYS A 39 0.42 12.15 0.36
C LYS A 39 1.26 11.30 1.30
N GLU A 40 0.99 11.43 2.59
CA GLU A 40 1.63 10.58 3.58
C GLU A 40 1.09 9.16 3.50
N VAL A 41 1.90 8.21 3.99
CA VAL A 41 1.51 6.80 4.01
C VAL A 41 0.33 6.61 4.95
N GLU A 42 -0.68 5.89 4.48
CA GLU A 42 -1.83 5.51 5.29
C GLU A 42 -1.69 4.05 5.71
N ILE A 43 -1.96 3.75 6.97
CA ILE A 43 -1.87 2.38 7.48
C ILE A 43 -3.27 1.91 7.85
N LEU A 44 -3.70 0.80 7.23
CA LEU A 44 -4.98 0.16 7.55
C LEU A 44 -4.72 -1.10 8.35
N GLU A 45 -5.47 -1.26 9.44
CA GLU A 45 -5.37 -2.45 10.27
C GLU A 45 -6.50 -3.41 9.90
N ASN A 46 -6.11 -4.64 9.57
CA ASN A 46 -7.03 -5.74 9.29
C ASN A 46 -8.08 -5.39 8.22
N PRO A 47 -7.67 -4.82 7.09
CA PRO A 47 -8.64 -4.48 6.04
C PRO A 47 -9.19 -5.73 5.36
N THR A 48 -10.42 -5.65 4.87
CA THR A 48 -11.04 -6.77 4.14
C THR A 48 -10.88 -6.63 2.64
N ASP A 49 -10.70 -5.41 2.14
CA ASP A 49 -10.49 -5.16 0.72
C ASP A 49 -9.68 -3.90 0.51
N LEU A 50 -9.15 -3.75 -0.70
CA LEU A 50 -8.42 -2.56 -1.12
C LEU A 50 -9.01 -2.04 -2.41
N SER A 51 -9.20 -0.73 -2.49
CA SER A 51 -9.72 -0.08 -3.68
C SER A 51 -8.57 0.41 -4.57
N GLY A 52 -8.73 0.29 -5.89
CA GLY A 52 -7.81 0.87 -6.86
C GLY A 52 -7.93 2.38 -7.01
N GLU A 53 -8.91 2.99 -6.37
CA GLU A 53 -9.15 4.43 -6.35
C GLU A 53 -9.28 4.99 -7.77
N ASP A 54 -8.75 6.18 -8.02
CA ASP A 54 -8.80 6.80 -9.33
C ASP A 54 -7.78 6.21 -10.31
N VAL A 55 -6.77 5.50 -9.80
CA VAL A 55 -5.72 4.89 -10.63
C VAL A 55 -6.26 3.69 -11.37
N LEU A 56 -7.06 2.86 -10.69
CA LEU A 56 -7.72 1.69 -11.26
C LEU A 56 -9.20 1.75 -10.88
N PRO A 57 -10.01 2.57 -11.57
CA PRO A 57 -11.42 2.74 -11.22
C PRO A 57 -12.16 1.41 -11.28
N ASN A 58 -13.07 1.21 -10.35
CA ASN A 58 -13.88 0.00 -10.23
C ASN A 58 -13.09 -1.26 -9.90
N PHE A 59 -11.82 -1.11 -9.52
CA PHE A 59 -11.00 -2.23 -9.07
C PHE A 59 -11.00 -2.31 -7.55
N SER A 60 -11.18 -3.52 -7.03
CA SER A 60 -10.95 -3.76 -5.61
C SER A 60 -10.33 -5.13 -5.43
N LEU A 61 -9.43 -5.25 -4.46
CA LEU A 61 -8.76 -6.49 -4.11
C LEU A 61 -9.30 -6.99 -2.80
N ASN A 62 -9.84 -8.21 -2.80
CA ASN A 62 -10.34 -8.84 -1.58
C ASN A 62 -9.16 -9.47 -0.84
N LEU A 63 -9.02 -9.14 0.44
CA LEU A 63 -7.93 -9.61 1.27
C LEU A 63 -8.43 -10.64 2.28
N LYS A 64 -7.72 -11.76 2.35
CA LYS A 64 -7.94 -12.76 3.39
C LYS A 64 -6.65 -12.88 4.20
N LEU A 65 -6.50 -11.99 5.13
CA LEU A 65 -5.31 -11.93 5.98
C LEU A 65 -5.43 -12.84 7.20
#